data_fe1cf718e1c0bd867bff68ffeba95c4b
#
_entry.id   fe1cf718e1c0bd867bff68ffeba95c4b
#
_cell.length_a   1.000
_cell.length_b   1.000
_cell.length_c   1.000
_cell.angle_alpha   90.00
_cell.angle_beta   90.00
_cell.angle_gamma   90.00
#
_symmetry.space_group_name_H-M   'P 1'
#
loop_
_entity.id
_entity.type
_entity.pdbx_description
1 polymer ?
#
loop_
_entity_poly.entity_id
_entity_poly.type
_entity_poly.pdbx_seq_one_letter_code
_entity_poly.pdbx_strand_id
1 'polypeptide(L)'
;ATGGRQNETAINTAITLAQSGADVVIIDCDLRRPRLHSHFGFSNTHGLTNYLSGEKNPDNLLKPFPELPKLQVITSGPIPPNPAELLSSNEMKNLLTFLKTNYKHVIIDSPPAISFTDAAILSTLVDGVVLVARAGKSSIHLIRRFKQRLGNIGARIYGVVLNGIKSSSVEYGYYGYSYNYYAPNDDDSTPLLEEVETVSSIHKTKG
;
A
#
# COMPACT_ATOMS: atom_id res chain seq x y z
N ALA A 1 19.86 2.63 -4.14
CA ALA A 1 18.90 2.08 -3.17
C ALA A 1 17.75 3.08 -2.98
N THR A 2 16.80 3.21 -3.91
CA THR A 2 15.77 4.26 -3.90
C THR A 2 14.33 3.72 -3.86
N GLY A 3 14.14 2.41 -3.81
CA GLY A 3 12.81 1.79 -3.85
C GLY A 3 12.28 1.26 -2.51
N GLY A 4 13.04 1.33 -1.42
CA GLY A 4 12.68 0.65 -0.18
C GLY A 4 11.61 1.32 0.69
N ARG A 5 11.27 2.59 0.45
CA ARG A 5 10.40 3.35 1.37
C ARG A 5 8.97 3.60 0.88
N GLN A 6 8.61 3.19 -0.32
CA GLN A 6 7.22 3.34 -0.79
C GLN A 6 6.32 2.24 -0.22
N ASN A 7 6.86 1.05 -0.06
CA ASN A 7 6.14 -0.10 0.49
C ASN A 7 5.89 0.04 2.01
N GLU A 8 6.76 0.75 2.74
CA GLU A 8 6.64 0.97 4.19
C GLU A 8 5.30 1.63 4.55
N THR A 9 4.81 2.50 3.68
CA THR A 9 3.52 3.16 3.80
C THR A 9 2.32 2.19 3.78
N ALA A 10 2.26 1.32 2.76
CA ALA A 10 1.22 0.32 2.64
C ALA A 10 1.27 -0.64 3.84
N ILE A 11 2.48 -1.05 4.22
CA ILE A 11 2.75 -1.95 5.34
C ILE A 11 2.28 -1.32 6.65
N ASN A 12 2.71 -0.10 6.97
CA ASN A 12 2.36 0.57 8.22
C ASN A 12 0.85 0.82 8.34
N THR A 13 0.18 1.15 7.23
CA THR A 13 -1.28 1.27 7.23
C THR A 13 -1.95 -0.07 7.48
N ALA A 14 -1.49 -1.15 6.84
CA ALA A 14 -2.03 -2.48 7.07
C ALA A 14 -1.88 -2.92 8.54
N ILE A 15 -0.69 -2.71 9.11
CA ILE A 15 -0.39 -3.01 10.51
C ILE A 15 -1.31 -2.20 11.44
N THR A 16 -1.39 -0.88 11.24
CA THR A 16 -2.20 0.00 12.10
C THR A 16 -3.68 -0.37 12.07
N LEU A 17 -4.23 -0.67 10.89
CA LEU A 17 -5.62 -1.12 10.76
C LEU A 17 -5.86 -2.48 11.43
N ALA A 18 -4.92 -3.41 11.30
CA ALA A 18 -5.02 -4.71 11.94
C ALA A 18 -4.86 -4.61 13.48
N GLN A 19 -3.99 -3.74 13.98
CA GLN A 19 -3.86 -3.42 15.40
C GLN A 19 -5.14 -2.81 16.00
N SER A 20 -5.92 -2.08 15.19
CA SER A 20 -7.24 -1.59 15.61
C SER A 20 -8.32 -2.68 15.66
N GLY A 21 -7.98 -3.95 15.39
CA GLY A 21 -8.87 -5.11 15.45
C GLY A 21 -9.58 -5.45 14.14
N ALA A 22 -9.31 -4.73 13.06
CA ALA A 22 -9.88 -5.03 11.74
C ALA A 22 -9.21 -6.23 11.08
N ASP A 23 -9.97 -7.05 10.35
CA ASP A 23 -9.42 -8.06 9.47
C ASP A 23 -8.89 -7.38 8.19
N VAL A 24 -7.59 -7.50 7.96
CA VAL A 24 -6.86 -6.79 6.91
C VAL A 24 -6.09 -7.77 6.04
N VAL A 25 -6.08 -7.55 4.74
CA VAL A 25 -5.17 -8.20 3.81
C VAL A 25 -4.38 -7.15 3.03
N ILE A 26 -3.06 -7.36 2.93
CA ILE A 26 -2.18 -6.55 2.08
C ILE A 26 -1.65 -7.39 0.92
N ILE A 27 -1.65 -6.83 -0.28
CA ILE A 27 -1.28 -7.51 -1.53
C ILE A 27 -0.13 -6.78 -2.20
N ASP A 28 0.92 -7.51 -2.55
CA ASP A 28 2.02 -7.00 -3.39
C ASP A 28 1.62 -7.07 -4.87
N CYS A 29 1.22 -5.94 -5.44
CA CYS A 29 0.92 -5.78 -6.86
C CYS A 29 2.06 -5.12 -7.65
N ASP A 30 3.22 -4.88 -7.05
CA ASP A 30 4.44 -4.55 -7.81
C ASP A 30 5.08 -5.83 -8.36
N LEU A 31 4.45 -6.39 -9.40
CA LEU A 31 4.91 -7.62 -10.05
C LEU A 31 6.24 -7.44 -10.80
N ARG A 32 6.74 -6.19 -10.92
CA ARG A 32 8.00 -5.88 -11.59
C ARG A 32 9.18 -5.89 -10.64
N ARG A 33 8.96 -5.41 -9.40
CA ARG A 33 10.01 -5.30 -8.36
C ARG A 33 9.44 -5.59 -6.98
N PRO A 34 8.94 -6.81 -6.76
CA PRO A 34 8.26 -7.18 -5.53
C PRO A 34 9.18 -7.04 -4.31
N ARG A 35 8.64 -6.55 -3.20
CA ARG A 35 9.41 -6.36 -1.96
C ARG A 35 8.64 -6.71 -0.69
N LEU A 36 7.32 -6.80 -0.77
CA LEU A 36 6.49 -7.03 0.39
C LEU A 36 6.89 -8.31 1.15
N HIS A 37 7.22 -9.37 0.41
CA HIS A 37 7.70 -10.63 0.96
C HIS A 37 8.93 -10.46 1.87
N SER A 38 9.86 -9.59 1.48
CA SER A 38 11.09 -9.34 2.26
C SER A 38 10.80 -8.60 3.58
N HIS A 39 9.82 -7.69 3.60
CA HIS A 39 9.43 -6.97 4.81
C HIS A 39 8.78 -7.88 5.85
N PHE A 40 7.98 -8.83 5.39
CA PHE A 40 7.30 -9.79 6.28
C PHE A 40 8.07 -11.10 6.50
N GLY A 41 9.27 -11.25 5.95
CA GLY A 41 10.08 -12.46 6.08
C GLY A 41 9.52 -13.69 5.35
N PHE A 42 8.66 -13.49 4.35
CA PHE A 42 8.07 -14.59 3.58
C PHE A 42 8.90 -14.95 2.36
N SER A 43 8.81 -16.22 1.94
CA SER A 43 9.27 -16.65 0.61
C SER A 43 8.36 -16.07 -0.48
N ASN A 44 8.95 -15.73 -1.63
CA ASN A 44 8.23 -15.22 -2.81
C ASN A 44 8.16 -16.25 -3.95
N THR A 45 8.34 -17.52 -3.67
CA THR A 45 8.25 -18.61 -4.68
C THR A 45 6.82 -18.89 -5.11
N HIS A 46 5.83 -18.45 -4.31
CA HIS A 46 4.40 -18.61 -4.56
C HIS A 46 3.66 -17.35 -4.09
N GLY A 47 2.71 -16.86 -4.91
CA GLY A 47 1.94 -15.66 -4.60
C GLY A 47 0.95 -15.27 -5.70
N LEU A 48 0.63 -13.99 -5.79
CA LEU A 48 -0.39 -13.43 -6.68
C LEU A 48 -0.26 -13.90 -8.13
N THR A 49 0.97 -13.93 -8.68
CA THR A 49 1.21 -14.33 -10.07
C THR A 49 0.80 -15.78 -10.35
N ASN A 50 0.93 -16.69 -9.37
CA ASN A 50 0.50 -18.08 -9.52
C ASN A 50 -1.03 -18.16 -9.69
N TYR A 51 -1.77 -17.42 -8.88
CA TYR A 51 -3.22 -17.34 -8.99
C TYR A 51 -3.66 -16.72 -10.32
N LEU A 52 -3.07 -15.57 -10.68
CA LEU A 52 -3.39 -14.88 -11.93
C LEU A 52 -3.02 -15.71 -13.18
N SER A 53 -2.11 -16.68 -13.03
CA SER A 53 -1.69 -17.59 -14.11
C SER A 53 -2.47 -18.92 -14.13
N GLY A 54 -3.50 -19.09 -13.30
CA GLY A 54 -4.43 -20.22 -13.40
C GLY A 54 -4.60 -21.07 -12.15
N GLU A 55 -3.97 -20.76 -11.03
CA GLU A 55 -4.32 -21.38 -9.75
C GLU A 55 -5.73 -20.96 -9.34
N LYS A 56 -6.55 -21.89 -8.87
CA LYS A 56 -8.00 -21.63 -8.67
C LYS A 56 -8.38 -21.29 -7.23
N ASN A 57 -7.55 -21.64 -6.26
CA ASN A 57 -7.91 -21.42 -4.85
C ASN A 57 -7.22 -20.17 -4.28
N PRO A 58 -7.95 -19.08 -4.02
CA PRO A 58 -7.38 -17.86 -3.45
C PRO A 58 -6.88 -18.03 -2.01
N ASP A 59 -7.39 -19.01 -1.25
CA ASP A 59 -6.94 -19.24 0.12
C ASP A 59 -5.46 -19.65 0.19
N ASN A 60 -4.92 -20.28 -0.85
CA ASN A 60 -3.52 -20.67 -0.92
C ASN A 60 -2.55 -19.45 -0.97
N LEU A 61 -3.06 -18.26 -1.29
CA LEU A 61 -2.27 -17.04 -1.35
C LEU A 61 -2.06 -16.40 0.02
N LEU A 62 -2.98 -16.68 0.95
CA LEU A 62 -3.05 -16.00 2.24
C LEU A 62 -1.94 -16.51 3.17
N LYS A 63 -1.07 -15.60 3.58
CA LYS A 63 0.01 -15.88 4.52
C LYS A 63 -0.28 -15.12 5.81
N PRO A 64 -0.69 -15.81 6.89
CA PRO A 64 -0.93 -15.16 8.16
C PRO A 64 0.37 -14.56 8.70
N PHE A 65 0.30 -13.33 9.19
CA PHE A 65 1.44 -12.70 9.85
C PHE A 65 1.42 -13.09 11.33
N PRO A 66 2.39 -13.89 11.82
CA PRO A 66 2.31 -14.48 13.16
C PRO A 66 2.22 -13.46 14.30
N GLU A 67 2.87 -12.31 14.13
CA GLU A 67 2.92 -11.23 15.12
C GLU A 67 1.59 -10.46 15.20
N LEU A 68 0.75 -10.55 14.18
CA LEU A 68 -0.52 -9.84 14.09
C LEU A 68 -1.59 -10.68 13.38
N PRO A 69 -2.33 -11.56 14.09
CA PRO A 69 -3.25 -12.54 13.49
C PRO A 69 -4.36 -11.95 12.61
N LYS A 70 -4.67 -10.66 12.78
CA LYS A 70 -5.65 -9.93 11.97
C LYS A 70 -5.10 -9.49 10.61
N LEU A 71 -3.81 -9.67 10.36
CA LEU A 71 -3.15 -9.31 9.11
C LEU A 71 -2.81 -10.54 8.28
N GLN A 72 -3.32 -10.57 7.05
CA GLN A 72 -2.91 -11.51 6.01
C GLN A 72 -2.07 -10.81 4.95
N VAL A 73 -1.09 -11.51 4.41
CA VAL A 73 -0.19 -10.99 3.39
C VAL A 73 -0.29 -11.87 2.14
N ILE A 74 -0.49 -11.25 0.99
CA ILE A 74 -0.36 -11.90 -0.31
C ILE A 74 0.90 -11.35 -0.99
N THR A 75 1.91 -12.19 -1.11
CA THR A 75 3.15 -11.84 -1.83
C THR A 75 2.91 -11.89 -3.34
N SER A 76 3.75 -11.22 -4.12
CA SER A 76 3.61 -11.17 -5.59
C SER A 76 3.76 -12.54 -6.26
N GLY A 77 4.61 -13.41 -5.72
CA GLY A 77 5.07 -14.60 -6.41
C GLY A 77 6.20 -14.31 -7.41
N PRO A 78 6.53 -15.25 -8.32
CA PRO A 78 7.55 -15.07 -9.35
C PRO A 78 7.23 -13.91 -10.28
N ILE A 79 8.27 -13.22 -10.78
CA ILE A 79 8.11 -12.10 -11.73
C ILE A 79 7.58 -12.61 -13.07
N PRO A 80 6.40 -12.16 -13.52
CA PRO A 80 5.83 -12.62 -14.78
C PRO A 80 6.34 -11.80 -15.97
N PRO A 81 6.27 -12.33 -17.19
CA PRO A 81 6.64 -11.60 -18.42
C PRO A 81 5.63 -10.49 -18.78
N ASN A 82 4.37 -10.60 -18.34
CA ASN A 82 3.25 -9.75 -18.75
C ASN A 82 2.46 -9.17 -17.56
N PRO A 83 3.08 -8.35 -16.67
CA PRO A 83 2.45 -7.86 -15.44
C PRO A 83 1.12 -7.14 -15.67
N ALA A 84 1.06 -6.23 -16.64
CA ALA A 84 -0.15 -5.42 -16.90
C ALA A 84 -1.35 -6.28 -17.32
N GLU A 85 -1.13 -7.31 -18.15
CA GLU A 85 -2.19 -8.24 -18.57
C GLU A 85 -2.75 -9.00 -17.37
N LEU A 86 -1.87 -9.53 -16.51
CA LEU A 86 -2.27 -10.25 -15.31
C LEU A 86 -3.08 -9.36 -14.37
N LEU A 87 -2.63 -8.13 -14.12
CA LEU A 87 -3.35 -7.18 -13.26
C LEU A 87 -4.71 -6.76 -13.84
N SER A 88 -4.89 -6.79 -15.16
CA SER A 88 -6.16 -6.47 -15.82
C SER A 88 -7.09 -7.67 -16.01
N SER A 89 -6.66 -8.86 -15.65
CA SER A 89 -7.38 -10.12 -15.87
C SER A 89 -8.68 -10.23 -15.08
N ASN A 90 -9.54 -11.15 -15.47
CA ASN A 90 -10.74 -11.50 -14.71
C ASN A 90 -10.37 -12.19 -13.39
N GLU A 91 -9.28 -12.92 -13.35
CA GLU A 91 -8.75 -13.57 -12.15
C GLU A 91 -8.43 -12.51 -11.07
N MET A 92 -7.83 -11.37 -11.44
CA MET A 92 -7.59 -10.27 -10.51
C MET A 92 -8.90 -9.71 -9.94
N LYS A 93 -9.92 -9.50 -10.78
CA LYS A 93 -11.24 -9.02 -10.34
C LYS A 93 -11.91 -10.03 -9.40
N ASN A 94 -11.83 -11.32 -9.72
CA ASN A 94 -12.38 -12.40 -8.89
C ASN A 94 -11.67 -12.46 -7.53
N LEU A 95 -10.34 -12.34 -7.50
CA LEU A 95 -9.58 -12.27 -6.26
C LEU A 95 -10.00 -11.08 -5.40
N LEU A 96 -10.08 -9.88 -5.98
CA LEU A 96 -10.49 -8.69 -5.23
C LEU A 96 -11.92 -8.82 -4.70
N THR A 97 -12.82 -9.44 -5.45
CA THR A 97 -14.19 -9.73 -4.98
C THR A 97 -14.20 -10.69 -3.80
N PHE A 98 -13.42 -11.76 -3.88
CA PHE A 98 -13.25 -12.71 -2.78
C PHE A 98 -12.68 -12.02 -1.53
N LEU A 99 -11.62 -11.23 -1.67
CA LEU A 99 -10.98 -10.55 -0.55
C LEU A 99 -11.89 -9.48 0.06
N LYS A 100 -12.62 -8.73 -0.76
CA LYS A 100 -13.59 -7.73 -0.31
C LYS A 100 -14.71 -8.34 0.54
N THR A 101 -15.09 -9.56 0.26
CA THR A 101 -16.13 -10.26 1.04
C THR A 101 -15.60 -10.73 2.40
N ASN A 102 -14.32 -11.12 2.48
CA ASN A 102 -13.75 -11.76 3.65
C ASN A 102 -12.95 -10.80 4.57
N TYR A 103 -12.54 -9.64 4.07
CA TYR A 103 -11.72 -8.68 4.82
C TYR A 103 -12.36 -7.31 4.89
N LYS A 104 -12.22 -6.66 6.04
CA LYS A 104 -12.69 -5.29 6.23
C LYS A 104 -11.88 -4.28 5.43
N HIS A 105 -10.58 -4.54 5.27
CA HIS A 105 -9.69 -3.71 4.47
C HIS A 105 -8.81 -4.57 3.57
N VAL A 106 -8.81 -4.24 2.29
CA VAL A 106 -7.89 -4.77 1.29
C VAL A 106 -6.95 -3.66 0.87
N ILE A 107 -5.66 -3.82 1.15
CA ILE A 107 -4.62 -2.85 0.85
C ILE A 107 -3.79 -3.37 -0.30
N ILE A 108 -3.67 -2.57 -1.35
CA ILE A 108 -2.87 -2.90 -2.52
C ILE A 108 -1.60 -2.05 -2.53
N ASP A 109 -0.45 -2.71 -2.40
CA ASP A 109 0.84 -2.08 -2.66
C ASP A 109 1.08 -2.09 -4.18
N SER A 110 1.10 -0.90 -4.78
CA SER A 110 1.19 -0.73 -6.23
C SER A 110 2.59 -0.34 -6.67
N PRO A 111 2.98 -0.65 -7.92
CA PRO A 111 4.26 -0.18 -8.45
C PRO A 111 4.32 1.35 -8.49
N PRO A 112 5.55 1.93 -8.49
CA PRO A 112 5.76 3.38 -8.56
C PRO A 112 5.05 4.02 -9.76
N ALA A 113 4.70 5.31 -9.62
CA ALA A 113 4.00 6.10 -10.64
C ALA A 113 4.68 6.12 -12.03
N ILE A 114 5.97 5.79 -12.11
CA ILE A 114 6.68 5.62 -13.39
C ILE A 114 6.12 4.43 -14.21
N SER A 115 5.58 3.42 -13.53
CA SER A 115 4.84 2.30 -14.13
C SER A 115 3.36 2.65 -14.24
N PHE A 116 3.05 3.76 -14.93
CA PHE A 116 1.69 4.32 -14.97
C PHE A 116 0.62 3.32 -15.39
N THR A 117 0.90 2.43 -16.34
CA THR A 117 -0.08 1.46 -16.84
C THR A 117 -0.59 0.55 -15.73
N ASP A 118 0.31 -0.01 -14.93
CA ASP A 118 -0.03 -0.95 -13.85
C ASP A 118 -0.83 -0.21 -12.75
N ALA A 119 -0.37 0.98 -12.34
CA ALA A 119 -1.07 1.81 -11.36
C ALA A 119 -2.44 2.28 -11.86
N ALA A 120 -2.56 2.60 -13.15
CA ALA A 120 -3.84 2.97 -13.76
C ALA A 120 -4.84 1.81 -13.74
N ILE A 121 -4.42 0.60 -14.12
CA ILE A 121 -5.26 -0.60 -14.06
C ILE A 121 -5.74 -0.80 -12.61
N LEU A 122 -4.83 -0.85 -11.65
CA LEU A 122 -5.18 -1.06 -10.24
C LEU A 122 -6.14 0.02 -9.72
N SER A 123 -5.95 1.28 -10.11
CA SER A 123 -6.78 2.39 -9.65
C SER A 123 -8.25 2.29 -10.07
N THR A 124 -8.56 1.54 -11.14
CA THR A 124 -9.94 1.28 -11.59
C THR A 124 -10.60 0.12 -10.85
N LEU A 125 -9.83 -0.68 -10.12
CA LEU A 125 -10.30 -1.88 -9.43
C LEU A 125 -10.56 -1.65 -7.94
N VAL A 126 -10.19 -0.49 -7.41
CA VAL A 126 -10.25 -0.15 -5.98
C VAL A 126 -11.23 0.97 -5.68
N ASP A 127 -11.66 1.09 -4.43
CA ASP A 127 -12.56 2.16 -3.99
C ASP A 127 -11.89 3.54 -4.00
N GLY A 128 -10.55 3.58 -3.87
CA GLY A 128 -9.79 4.81 -3.94
C GLY A 128 -8.28 4.61 -3.84
N VAL A 129 -7.57 5.66 -4.20
CA VAL A 129 -6.11 5.71 -4.29
C VAL A 129 -5.56 6.80 -3.37
N VAL A 130 -4.52 6.48 -2.63
CA VAL A 130 -3.68 7.45 -1.92
C VAL A 130 -2.36 7.58 -2.65
N LEU A 131 -2.00 8.80 -3.04
CA LEU A 131 -0.73 9.08 -3.69
C LEU A 131 0.35 9.32 -2.62
N VAL A 132 1.46 8.63 -2.73
CA VAL A 132 2.61 8.82 -1.83
C VAL A 132 3.68 9.63 -2.53
N ALA A 133 4.01 10.78 -1.96
CA ALA A 133 5.06 11.67 -2.43
C ALA A 133 6.19 11.75 -1.41
N ARG A 134 7.43 11.88 -1.88
CA ARG A 134 8.59 12.00 -1.01
C ARG A 134 9.08 13.44 -0.95
N ALA A 135 9.17 13.99 0.27
CA ALA A 135 9.68 15.34 0.50
C ALA A 135 11.09 15.53 -0.08
N GLY A 136 11.30 16.65 -0.78
CA GLY A 136 12.57 16.98 -1.41
C GLY A 136 13.00 16.09 -2.58
N LYS A 137 12.17 15.08 -2.99
CA LYS A 137 12.46 14.19 -4.11
C LYS A 137 11.35 14.09 -5.15
N SER A 138 10.10 14.12 -4.74
CA SER A 138 8.96 14.05 -5.66
C SER A 138 8.67 15.43 -6.22
N SER A 139 8.68 15.57 -7.55
CA SER A 139 8.30 16.81 -8.22
C SER A 139 6.79 17.06 -8.10
N ILE A 140 6.39 18.25 -7.65
CA ILE A 140 4.98 18.67 -7.58
C ILE A 140 4.29 18.61 -8.94
N HIS A 141 5.01 18.91 -10.03
CA HIS A 141 4.48 18.84 -11.39
C HIS A 141 4.17 17.38 -11.79
N LEU A 142 5.03 16.44 -11.43
CA LEU A 142 4.79 15.02 -11.68
C LEU A 142 3.60 14.50 -10.88
N ILE A 143 3.46 14.90 -9.61
CA ILE A 143 2.32 14.53 -8.75
C ILE A 143 1.02 15.06 -9.35
N ARG A 144 0.98 16.34 -9.75
CA ARG A 144 -0.20 16.95 -10.39
C ARG A 144 -0.56 16.26 -11.70
N ARG A 145 0.43 15.97 -12.54
CA ARG A 145 0.23 15.26 -13.81
C ARG A 145 -0.30 13.83 -13.58
N PHE A 146 0.24 13.13 -12.58
CA PHE A 146 -0.20 11.78 -12.24
C PHE A 146 -1.63 11.79 -11.70
N LYS A 147 -1.94 12.71 -10.78
CA LYS A 147 -3.29 12.94 -10.27
C LYS A 147 -4.29 13.19 -11.41
N GLN A 148 -3.95 14.08 -12.35
CA GLN A 148 -4.80 14.39 -13.49
C GLN A 148 -5.03 13.16 -14.37
N ARG A 149 -3.98 12.38 -14.67
CA ARG A 149 -4.08 11.16 -15.47
C ARG A 149 -4.97 10.11 -14.84
N LEU A 150 -4.85 9.90 -13.53
CA LEU A 150 -5.72 8.98 -12.80
C LEU A 150 -7.16 9.49 -12.76
N GLY A 151 -7.37 10.79 -12.56
CA GLY A 151 -8.70 11.40 -12.60
C GLY A 151 -9.39 11.23 -13.96
N ASN A 152 -8.64 11.33 -15.07
CA ASN A 152 -9.17 11.18 -16.42
C ASN A 152 -9.69 9.75 -16.72
N ILE A 153 -9.21 8.75 -15.99
CA ILE A 153 -9.71 7.36 -16.10
C ILE A 153 -10.73 7.01 -15.00
N GLY A 154 -11.22 8.02 -14.27
CA GLY A 154 -12.26 7.83 -13.25
C GLY A 154 -11.76 7.32 -11.91
N ALA A 155 -10.46 7.27 -11.67
CA ALA A 155 -9.91 6.84 -10.38
C ALA A 155 -10.26 7.84 -9.27
N ARG A 156 -10.77 7.35 -8.16
CA ARG A 156 -11.08 8.17 -6.98
C ARG A 156 -9.80 8.36 -6.15
N ILE A 157 -9.33 9.59 -6.04
CA ILE A 157 -8.13 9.91 -5.26
C ILE A 157 -8.57 10.45 -3.90
N TYR A 158 -8.20 9.74 -2.83
CA TYR A 158 -8.51 10.13 -1.46
C TYR A 158 -7.60 11.24 -0.96
N GLY A 159 -6.36 11.30 -1.43
CA GLY A 159 -5.42 12.32 -1.04
C GLY A 159 -3.99 12.04 -1.49
N VAL A 160 -3.10 12.93 -1.03
CA VAL A 160 -1.65 12.82 -1.22
C VAL A 160 -1.00 12.84 0.15
N VAL A 161 -0.11 11.91 0.40
CA VAL A 161 0.69 11.88 1.61
C VAL A 161 2.12 12.24 1.27
N LEU A 162 2.67 13.16 2.05
CA LEU A 162 4.06 13.59 1.94
C LEU A 162 4.91 12.86 2.98
N ASN A 163 5.79 12.00 2.48
CA ASN A 163 6.66 11.18 3.29
C ASN A 163 8.10 11.70 3.33
N GLY A 164 8.88 11.32 4.37
CA GLY A 164 10.30 11.67 4.50
C GLY A 164 10.55 13.14 4.78
N ILE A 165 9.66 13.81 5.52
CA ILE A 165 9.88 15.16 6.02
C ILE A 165 10.95 15.08 7.12
N LYS A 166 12.02 15.89 6.98
CA LYS A 166 13.05 15.95 8.03
C LYS A 166 12.52 16.79 9.19
N SER A 167 12.70 16.31 10.42
CA SER A 167 12.28 17.01 11.64
C SER A 167 12.97 18.37 11.85
N SER A 168 14.08 18.62 11.16
CA SER A 168 14.82 19.89 11.17
C SER A 168 14.30 20.94 10.16
N SER A 169 13.26 20.63 9.36
CA SER A 169 12.68 21.61 8.45
C SER A 169 11.76 22.58 9.21
N VAL A 170 11.84 23.87 8.86
CA VAL A 170 11.02 24.93 9.48
C VAL A 170 9.52 24.64 9.38
N GLU A 171 9.09 23.90 8.36
CA GLU A 171 7.71 23.44 8.17
C GLU A 171 7.25 22.44 9.23
N TYR A 172 8.15 21.59 9.74
CA TYR A 172 7.81 20.63 10.80
C TYR A 172 7.50 21.34 12.13
N GLY A 173 8.15 22.46 12.40
CA GLY A 173 7.86 23.28 13.59
C GLY A 173 6.44 23.83 13.63
N TYR A 174 5.84 24.10 12.47
CA TYR A 174 4.46 24.61 12.40
C TYR A 174 3.41 23.51 12.59
N TYR A 175 3.66 22.29 12.14
CA TYR A 175 2.77 21.14 12.33
C TYR A 175 3.01 20.43 13.67
N GLY A 176 4.22 20.45 14.22
CA GLY A 176 4.57 19.84 15.50
C GLY A 176 3.89 20.51 16.70
N TYR A 177 3.58 21.82 16.62
CA TYR A 177 2.85 22.53 17.66
C TYR A 177 1.40 22.05 17.87
N SER A 178 0.75 21.52 16.83
CA SER A 178 -0.61 20.98 16.94
C SER A 178 -0.67 19.58 17.57
N TYR A 179 0.39 18.78 17.46
CA TYR A 179 0.39 17.41 18.00
C TYR A 179 0.71 17.36 19.50
N ASN A 180 1.53 18.30 20.01
CA ASN A 180 1.86 18.35 21.45
C ASN A 180 0.70 18.81 22.36
N TYR A 181 -0.40 19.29 21.80
CA TYR A 181 -1.56 19.72 22.59
C TYR A 181 -2.45 18.55 23.05
N TYR A 182 -2.26 17.36 22.53
CA TYR A 182 -3.08 16.16 22.83
C TYR A 182 -2.30 14.98 23.41
N ALA A 183 -1.01 15.12 23.70
CA ALA A 183 -0.23 14.08 24.37
C ALA A 183 -0.30 14.26 25.88
N PRO A 184 -0.63 13.21 26.67
CA PRO A 184 -0.48 13.25 28.12
C PRO A 184 1.00 13.46 28.48
N ASN A 185 1.27 14.32 29.44
CA ASN A 185 2.59 14.49 30.01
C ASN A 185 2.99 13.22 30.79
N ASP A 186 3.79 12.37 30.21
CA ASP A 186 4.61 11.41 30.95
C ASP A 186 6.07 11.78 30.75
N ASP A 187 6.73 12.06 31.88
CA ASP A 187 8.14 12.40 31.97
C ASP A 187 9.04 11.25 31.47
N ASP A 188 10.13 11.66 30.84
CA ASP A 188 11.29 10.85 30.48
C ASP A 188 11.11 9.73 29.45
N SER A 189 11.07 10.13 28.18
CA SER A 189 11.85 9.44 27.12
C SER A 189 11.71 10.21 25.81
N THR A 190 12.82 10.49 25.17
CA THR A 190 12.92 11.05 23.82
C THR A 190 12.10 10.17 22.87
N PRO A 191 11.03 10.69 22.21
CA PRO A 191 10.27 9.86 21.28
C PRO A 191 11.13 9.65 20.04
N LEU A 192 11.53 8.42 19.79
CA LEU A 192 11.89 7.96 18.47
C LEU A 192 10.62 8.02 17.61
N LEU A 193 10.42 9.16 16.94
CA LEU A 193 9.42 9.27 15.88
C LEU A 193 9.95 8.48 14.68
N GLU A 194 9.65 7.18 14.65
CA GLU A 194 9.81 6.39 13.45
C GLU A 194 8.86 6.91 12.36
N GLU A 195 9.40 7.10 11.18
CA GLU A 195 8.78 7.71 10.01
C GLU A 195 7.51 6.95 9.59
N VAL A 196 6.35 7.59 9.64
CA VAL A 196 5.07 7.03 9.14
C VAL A 196 4.98 7.22 7.64
N GLU A 197 4.82 6.17 6.88
CA GLU A 197 4.66 6.17 5.43
C GLU A 197 3.27 5.64 5.00
N THR A 198 2.73 6.03 3.86
CA THR A 198 1.31 5.87 3.49
C THR A 198 1.03 5.08 2.21
N VAL A 199 -0.16 4.65 2.04
CA VAL A 199 -0.70 3.60 1.18
C VAL A 199 -1.04 4.06 -0.23
N SER A 200 -0.86 3.19 -1.23
CA SER A 200 -1.20 3.47 -2.63
C SER A 200 -2.68 3.25 -2.94
N SER A 201 -3.38 2.34 -2.24
CA SER A 201 -4.83 2.17 -2.42
C SER A 201 -5.46 1.36 -1.26
N ILE A 202 -6.68 1.70 -0.88
CA ILE A 202 -7.45 1.04 0.18
C ILE A 202 -8.82 0.67 -0.36
N HIS A 203 -9.21 -0.58 -0.19
CA HIS A 203 -10.54 -1.04 -0.47
C HIS A 203 -11.28 -1.32 0.85
N LYS A 204 -12.41 -0.65 1.07
CA LYS A 204 -13.23 -0.80 2.28
C LYS A 204 -14.53 -1.51 1.94
N THR A 205 -14.81 -2.62 2.60
CA THR A 205 -16.14 -3.24 2.52
C THR A 205 -17.17 -2.34 3.20
N LYS A 206 -18.29 -2.09 2.52
CA LYS A 206 -19.46 -1.47 3.15
C LYS A 206 -20.04 -2.49 4.13
N GLY A 207 -20.15 -2.13 5.39
CA GLY A 207 -20.99 -2.81 6.36
C GLY A 207 -22.45 -2.52 6.10
#